data_1814fa6d87ad6453bd2540d8cfc4a459
#
_entry.id   1814fa6d87ad6453bd2540d8cfc4a459
#
_cell.length_a   1.000
_cell.length_b   1.000
_cell.length_c   1.000
_cell.angle_alpha   90.00
_cell.angle_beta   90.00
_cell.angle_gamma   90.00
#
_symmetry.space_group_name_H-M   'P 1'
#
loop_
_entity.id
_entity.type
_entity.pdbx_description
1 polymer ?
#
loop_
_entity_poly.entity_id
_entity_poly.type
_entity_poly.pdbx_seq_one_letter_code
_entity_poly.pdbx_strand_id
1 'polypeptide(L)'
;MVGNPEINTNGDTEIQVSEASTFDGTIDCQDISISDLTGIEAFIAITELNCRENNISSLNVSANIALTVLICDENNMTSLNLSNNIALTMLNCDENNLTSLDVSNCTDLMVLNCFDNQITSLNLSNNANLTSLHCYNNQLQCLNVKNGNNTAFSGFFANGNFNLSCIEVDDVNYSTVNWTSIAAQTSFSENCNNDCSSSTAAISEITTSKNLIHIHDMMGRE
;
A
#
# COMPACT_ATOMS: atom_id res chain seq x y z
N MET A 1 -1.56 10.22 21.60
CA MET A 1 -2.03 11.41 20.85
C MET A 1 -2.71 12.44 21.76
N VAL A 2 -3.62 12.07 22.66
CA VAL A 2 -4.36 13.03 23.52
C VAL A 2 -3.43 13.98 24.33
N GLY A 3 -2.25 13.52 24.73
CA GLY A 3 -1.26 14.35 25.43
C GLY A 3 -0.37 15.22 24.52
N ASN A 4 -0.54 15.19 23.21
CA ASN A 4 0.23 16.01 22.28
C ASN A 4 -0.44 17.37 22.09
N PRO A 5 0.17 18.48 22.55
CA PRO A 5 -0.43 19.82 22.47
C PRO A 5 -0.51 20.36 21.03
N GLU A 6 0.21 19.77 20.09
CA GLU A 6 0.09 20.11 18.66
C GLU A 6 -1.19 19.54 18.04
N ILE A 7 -1.72 18.45 18.58
CA ILE A 7 -2.96 17.81 18.13
C ILE A 7 -4.12 18.22 19.05
N ASN A 8 -3.98 18.00 20.37
CA ASN A 8 -4.99 18.38 21.37
C ASN A 8 -4.77 19.84 21.77
N THR A 9 -5.31 20.76 20.99
CA THR A 9 -5.06 22.20 21.13
C THR A 9 -5.85 22.85 22.26
N ASN A 10 -6.96 22.25 22.68
CA ASN A 10 -7.80 22.74 23.78
C ASN A 10 -7.43 22.13 25.15
N GLY A 11 -6.61 21.08 25.15
CA GLY A 11 -6.07 20.44 26.36
C GLY A 11 -7.09 19.62 27.16
N ASP A 12 -8.19 19.20 26.53
CA ASP A 12 -9.17 18.28 27.14
C ASP A 12 -8.71 16.81 27.05
N THR A 13 -9.60 15.84 27.25
CA THR A 13 -9.26 14.41 27.25
C THR A 13 -9.53 13.70 25.92
N GLU A 14 -9.95 14.43 24.90
CA GLU A 14 -10.34 13.90 23.60
C GLU A 14 -9.64 14.67 22.47
N ILE A 15 -9.55 14.08 21.29
CA ILE A 15 -9.15 14.76 20.05
C ILE A 15 -10.41 14.92 19.21
N GLN A 16 -10.85 16.16 19.02
CA GLN A 16 -12.00 16.46 18.19
C GLN A 16 -11.61 16.38 16.71
N VAL A 17 -12.60 16.12 15.84
CA VAL A 17 -12.39 16.09 14.38
C VAL A 17 -11.81 17.42 13.86
N SER A 18 -12.18 18.56 14.49
CA SER A 18 -11.65 19.88 14.14
C SER A 18 -10.16 20.01 14.42
N GLU A 19 -9.65 19.38 15.48
CA GLU A 19 -8.24 19.35 15.83
C GLU A 19 -7.48 18.37 14.92
N ALA A 20 -8.01 17.16 14.77
CA ALA A 20 -7.42 16.14 13.90
C ALA A 20 -7.30 16.65 12.44
N SER A 21 -8.33 17.30 11.92
CA SER A 21 -8.39 17.73 10.52
C SER A 21 -7.43 18.88 10.17
N THR A 22 -6.93 19.60 11.15
CA THR A 22 -5.99 20.72 10.96
C THR A 22 -4.53 20.31 11.19
N PHE A 23 -4.30 19.15 11.80
CA PHE A 23 -2.96 18.66 12.06
C PHE A 23 -2.35 18.11 10.75
N ASP A 24 -1.26 18.73 10.29
CA ASP A 24 -0.57 18.43 9.03
C ASP A 24 0.82 17.78 9.21
N GLY A 25 1.13 17.37 10.43
CA GLY A 25 2.41 16.75 10.78
C GLY A 25 2.47 15.24 10.52
N THR A 26 3.46 14.63 11.16
CA THR A 26 3.66 13.17 11.18
C THR A 26 2.90 12.54 12.35
N ILE A 27 2.20 11.44 12.11
CA ILE A 27 1.73 10.55 13.17
C ILE A 27 2.66 9.35 13.22
N ASP A 28 3.37 9.22 14.34
CA ASP A 28 4.20 8.07 14.68
C ASP A 28 3.58 7.32 15.85
N CYS A 29 3.19 6.09 15.61
CA CYS A 29 2.60 5.18 16.57
C CYS A 29 3.17 3.76 16.44
N GLN A 30 4.46 3.65 16.08
CA GLN A 30 5.15 2.36 15.94
C GLN A 30 5.33 1.66 17.28
N ASP A 31 5.36 0.31 17.25
CA ASP A 31 5.74 -0.59 18.36
C ASP A 31 4.99 -0.29 19.67
N ILE A 32 3.68 -0.09 19.62
CA ILE A 32 2.83 0.14 20.81
C ILE A 32 1.61 -0.77 20.87
N SER A 33 1.67 -1.89 20.13
CA SER A 33 0.66 -2.98 20.15
C SER A 33 -0.76 -2.52 19.77
N ILE A 34 -0.89 -1.58 18.85
CA ILE A 34 -2.18 -1.12 18.32
C ILE A 34 -2.79 -2.24 17.45
N SER A 35 -4.07 -2.53 17.66
CA SER A 35 -4.85 -3.44 16.81
C SER A 35 -5.88 -2.73 15.94
N ASP A 36 -6.22 -1.50 16.25
CA ASP A 36 -7.24 -0.69 15.55
C ASP A 36 -6.81 0.78 15.50
N LEU A 37 -6.76 1.34 14.29
CA LEU A 37 -6.49 2.76 14.02
C LEU A 37 -7.75 3.48 13.51
N THR A 38 -8.94 3.01 13.86
CA THR A 38 -10.19 3.74 13.59
C THR A 38 -10.10 5.16 14.14
N GLY A 39 -10.43 6.14 13.31
CA GLY A 39 -10.27 7.58 13.63
C GLY A 39 -9.08 8.22 12.92
N ILE A 40 -8.14 7.44 12.36
CA ILE A 40 -7.02 8.01 11.57
C ILE A 40 -7.53 8.78 10.35
N GLU A 41 -8.69 8.42 9.83
CA GLU A 41 -9.34 9.09 8.71
C GLU A 41 -9.77 10.53 9.00
N ALA A 42 -9.82 10.94 10.27
CA ALA A 42 -10.08 12.34 10.65
C ALA A 42 -8.86 13.25 10.42
N PHE A 43 -7.67 12.68 10.37
CA PHE A 43 -6.41 13.40 10.17
C PHE A 43 -6.13 13.61 8.67
N ILE A 44 -6.98 14.37 8.02
CA ILE A 44 -6.99 14.50 6.54
C ILE A 44 -5.76 15.23 5.96
N ALA A 45 -5.04 15.98 6.78
CA ALA A 45 -3.91 16.81 6.36
C ALA A 45 -2.53 16.20 6.67
N ILE A 46 -2.47 15.04 7.36
CA ILE A 46 -1.17 14.42 7.65
C ILE A 46 -0.44 14.04 6.38
N THR A 47 0.87 14.24 6.41
CA THR A 47 1.76 13.89 5.30
C THR A 47 2.54 12.60 5.50
N GLU A 48 2.65 12.13 6.74
CA GLU A 48 3.32 10.89 7.11
C GLU A 48 2.55 10.14 8.20
N LEU A 49 2.39 8.83 7.99
CA LEU A 49 1.88 7.89 8.99
C LEU A 49 2.89 6.75 9.16
N ASN A 50 3.40 6.60 10.39
CA ASN A 50 4.20 5.45 10.81
C ASN A 50 3.41 4.65 11.86
N CYS A 51 2.93 3.48 11.47
CA CYS A 51 2.25 2.52 12.34
C CYS A 51 2.92 1.13 12.31
N ARG A 52 4.21 1.09 12.01
CA ARG A 52 5.04 -0.10 11.99
C ARG A 52 4.97 -0.89 13.30
N GLU A 53 5.26 -2.22 13.23
CA GLU A 53 5.37 -3.12 14.39
C GLU A 53 4.15 -3.04 15.33
N ASN A 54 2.96 -3.31 14.78
CA ASN A 54 1.71 -3.31 15.53
C ASN A 54 0.88 -4.58 15.23
N ASN A 55 -0.37 -4.64 15.67
CA ASN A 55 -1.27 -5.77 15.44
C ASN A 55 -2.43 -5.39 14.51
N ILE A 56 -2.22 -4.44 13.59
CA ILE A 56 -3.26 -3.88 12.74
C ILE A 56 -3.63 -4.91 11.66
N SER A 57 -4.90 -5.28 11.59
CA SER A 57 -5.42 -6.17 10.56
C SER A 57 -6.16 -5.46 9.43
N SER A 58 -6.56 -4.21 9.65
CA SER A 58 -7.22 -3.35 8.68
C SER A 58 -6.82 -1.89 8.89
N LEU A 59 -6.43 -1.21 7.82
CA LEU A 59 -6.03 0.19 7.83
C LEU A 59 -6.80 0.97 6.76
N ASN A 60 -7.56 1.98 7.17
CA ASN A 60 -8.30 2.86 6.26
C ASN A 60 -7.60 4.22 6.18
N VAL A 61 -6.86 4.45 5.10
CA VAL A 61 -6.19 5.74 4.81
C VAL A 61 -6.85 6.50 3.65
N SER A 62 -8.06 6.12 3.26
CA SER A 62 -8.74 6.69 2.09
C SER A 62 -9.03 8.19 2.17
N ALA A 63 -9.12 8.75 3.40
CA ALA A 63 -9.31 10.18 3.64
C ALA A 63 -7.99 10.94 3.81
N ASN A 64 -6.88 10.26 4.06
CA ASN A 64 -5.56 10.86 4.29
C ASN A 64 -4.86 11.13 2.93
N ILE A 65 -5.49 11.95 2.10
CA ILE A 65 -5.08 12.15 0.70
C ILE A 65 -3.77 12.94 0.55
N ALA A 66 -3.32 13.60 1.62
CA ALA A 66 -2.05 14.33 1.67
C ALA A 66 -0.84 13.44 2.01
N LEU A 67 -1.05 12.14 2.32
CA LEU A 67 0.05 11.23 2.66
C LEU A 67 1.07 11.13 1.52
N THR A 68 2.31 11.46 1.85
CA THR A 68 3.49 11.25 1.01
C THR A 68 4.32 10.06 1.46
N VAL A 69 4.25 9.70 2.76
CA VAL A 69 4.94 8.56 3.36
C VAL A 69 3.97 7.72 4.18
N LEU A 70 3.90 6.43 3.87
CA LEU A 70 3.16 5.44 4.65
C LEU A 70 4.09 4.29 5.04
N ILE A 71 4.28 4.11 6.36
CA ILE A 71 5.07 3.04 6.97
C ILE A 71 4.12 2.20 7.81
N CYS A 72 3.79 1.01 7.34
CA CYS A 72 2.81 0.12 7.96
C CYS A 72 3.26 -1.35 7.93
N ASP A 73 4.57 -1.56 7.83
CA ASP A 73 5.22 -2.87 7.88
C ASP A 73 5.07 -3.55 9.25
N GLU A 74 5.36 -4.85 9.28
CA GLU A 74 5.26 -5.68 10.49
C GLU A 74 3.87 -5.57 11.17
N ASN A 75 2.83 -5.90 10.40
CA ASN A 75 1.43 -5.91 10.85
C ASN A 75 0.69 -7.17 10.35
N ASN A 76 -0.62 -7.23 10.51
CA ASN A 76 -1.44 -8.40 10.16
C ASN A 76 -2.41 -8.11 8.98
N MET A 77 -2.11 -7.11 8.15
CA MET A 77 -3.02 -6.69 7.09
C MET A 77 -3.10 -7.73 5.96
N THR A 78 -4.31 -8.00 5.48
CA THR A 78 -4.57 -8.87 4.33
C THR A 78 -4.88 -8.10 3.05
N SER A 79 -5.17 -6.82 3.17
CA SER A 79 -5.44 -5.89 2.07
C SER A 79 -5.08 -4.46 2.46
N LEU A 80 -4.72 -3.63 1.49
CA LEU A 80 -4.43 -2.21 1.66
C LEU A 80 -4.97 -1.46 0.44
N ASN A 81 -5.87 -0.50 0.67
CA ASN A 81 -6.46 0.32 -0.40
C ASN A 81 -5.80 1.69 -0.43
N LEU A 82 -5.09 1.97 -1.52
CA LEU A 82 -4.34 3.22 -1.75
C LEU A 82 -4.92 4.06 -2.89
N SER A 83 -6.11 3.76 -3.35
CA SER A 83 -6.71 4.39 -4.55
C SER A 83 -6.79 5.92 -4.47
N ASN A 84 -6.85 6.50 -3.26
CA ASN A 84 -6.91 7.94 -3.02
C ASN A 84 -5.57 8.56 -2.60
N ASN A 85 -4.56 7.75 -2.28
CA ASN A 85 -3.28 8.24 -1.76
C ASN A 85 -2.29 8.54 -2.90
N ILE A 86 -2.73 9.38 -3.84
CA ILE A 86 -2.02 9.67 -5.09
C ILE A 86 -0.70 10.43 -4.90
N ALA A 87 -0.53 11.07 -3.73
CA ALA A 87 0.69 11.83 -3.38
C ALA A 87 1.81 10.96 -2.79
N LEU A 88 1.58 9.62 -2.62
CA LEU A 88 2.59 8.75 -2.02
C LEU A 88 3.87 8.71 -2.84
N THR A 89 4.98 8.99 -2.16
CA THR A 89 6.35 8.86 -2.67
C THR A 89 7.08 7.66 -2.06
N MET A 90 6.70 7.24 -0.86
CA MET A 90 7.26 6.09 -0.16
C MET A 90 6.14 5.24 0.46
N LEU A 91 6.18 3.95 0.17
CA LEU A 91 5.32 2.94 0.80
C LEU A 91 6.19 1.83 1.38
N ASN A 92 6.06 1.60 2.68
CA ASN A 92 6.59 0.44 3.37
C ASN A 92 5.43 -0.37 3.96
N CYS A 93 5.16 -1.54 3.39
CA CYS A 93 4.08 -2.45 3.80
C CYS A 93 4.56 -3.91 3.86
N ASP A 94 5.86 -4.11 4.00
CA ASP A 94 6.46 -5.44 4.13
C ASP A 94 6.03 -6.14 5.43
N GLU A 95 6.34 -7.44 5.52
CA GLU A 95 5.99 -8.29 6.66
C GLU A 95 4.52 -8.17 7.08
N ASN A 96 3.63 -8.39 6.10
CA ASN A 96 2.19 -8.43 6.27
C ASN A 96 1.60 -9.71 5.62
N ASN A 97 0.28 -9.77 5.47
CA ASN A 97 -0.41 -10.89 4.82
C ASN A 97 -1.11 -10.47 3.52
N LEU A 98 -0.58 -9.44 2.83
CA LEU A 98 -1.20 -8.89 1.63
C LEU A 98 -1.17 -9.92 0.49
N THR A 99 -2.33 -10.18 -0.11
CA THR A 99 -2.47 -11.09 -1.26
C THR A 99 -2.44 -10.35 -2.60
N SER A 100 -2.70 -9.06 -2.57
CA SER A 100 -2.64 -8.14 -3.70
C SER A 100 -2.22 -6.75 -3.24
N LEU A 101 -1.63 -5.97 -4.14
CA LEU A 101 -1.28 -4.58 -3.90
C LEU A 101 -1.44 -3.81 -5.21
N ASP A 102 -2.27 -2.77 -5.20
CA ASP A 102 -2.45 -1.87 -6.32
C ASP A 102 -1.91 -0.48 -5.96
N VAL A 103 -0.84 -0.08 -6.63
CA VAL A 103 -0.20 1.24 -6.52
C VAL A 103 -0.28 2.04 -7.83
N SER A 104 -1.15 1.64 -8.75
CA SER A 104 -1.27 2.24 -10.09
C SER A 104 -1.63 3.72 -10.06
N ASN A 105 -2.31 4.19 -9.00
CA ASN A 105 -2.64 5.60 -8.79
C ASN A 105 -1.53 6.39 -8.06
N CYS A 106 -0.57 5.71 -7.44
CA CYS A 106 0.55 6.34 -6.73
C CYS A 106 1.68 6.66 -7.72
N THR A 107 1.42 7.56 -8.68
CA THR A 107 2.34 7.81 -9.81
C THR A 107 3.65 8.48 -9.41
N ASP A 108 3.69 9.13 -8.23
CA ASP A 108 4.89 9.76 -7.68
C ASP A 108 5.73 8.82 -6.80
N LEU A 109 5.34 7.53 -6.72
CA LEU A 109 6.02 6.55 -5.88
C LEU A 109 7.47 6.33 -6.32
N MET A 110 8.41 6.56 -5.40
CA MET A 110 9.85 6.42 -5.60
C MET A 110 10.42 5.18 -4.92
N VAL A 111 9.83 4.79 -3.77
CA VAL A 111 10.28 3.64 -2.97
C VAL A 111 9.08 2.76 -2.65
N LEU A 112 9.18 1.48 -2.99
CA LEU A 112 8.19 0.46 -2.65
C LEU A 112 8.88 -0.72 -1.96
N ASN A 113 8.55 -0.93 -0.67
CA ASN A 113 8.90 -2.12 0.08
C ASN A 113 7.61 -2.90 0.39
N CYS A 114 7.50 -4.10 -0.19
CA CYS A 114 6.37 -5.00 0.00
C CYS A 114 6.82 -6.46 0.12
N PHE A 115 8.06 -6.68 0.55
CA PHE A 115 8.63 -8.02 0.74
C PHE A 115 7.92 -8.78 1.88
N ASP A 116 8.13 -10.09 1.98
CA ASP A 116 7.52 -10.95 3.00
C ASP A 116 6.00 -10.75 3.10
N ASN A 117 5.32 -10.94 1.95
CA ASN A 117 3.87 -10.91 1.81
C ASN A 117 3.39 -12.14 0.99
N GLN A 118 2.14 -12.14 0.54
CA GLN A 118 1.54 -13.20 -0.27
C GLN A 118 1.08 -12.70 -1.63
N ILE A 119 1.70 -11.62 -2.14
CA ILE A 119 1.30 -10.94 -3.38
C ILE A 119 1.55 -11.87 -4.57
N THR A 120 0.55 -12.03 -5.43
CA THR A 120 0.62 -12.92 -6.59
C THR A 120 0.91 -12.20 -7.92
N SER A 121 0.60 -10.91 -8.01
CA SER A 121 0.83 -10.07 -9.19
C SER A 121 1.14 -8.64 -8.76
N LEU A 122 2.11 -8.01 -9.46
CA LEU A 122 2.47 -6.61 -9.20
C LEU A 122 2.74 -5.91 -10.53
N ASN A 123 1.93 -4.91 -10.83
CA ASN A 123 2.07 -4.08 -12.02
C ASN A 123 2.50 -2.67 -11.65
N LEU A 124 3.71 -2.29 -12.04
CA LEU A 124 4.33 -1.01 -11.74
C LEU A 124 4.52 -0.14 -13.00
N SER A 125 3.82 -0.45 -14.09
CA SER A 125 3.96 0.28 -15.37
C SER A 125 3.58 1.76 -15.27
N ASN A 126 2.75 2.14 -14.28
CA ASN A 126 2.35 3.54 -14.05
C ASN A 126 3.32 4.30 -13.11
N ASN A 127 4.26 3.60 -12.45
CA ASN A 127 5.11 4.20 -11.42
C ASN A 127 6.47 4.61 -12.01
N ALA A 128 6.46 5.60 -12.92
CA ALA A 128 7.63 6.05 -13.66
C ALA A 128 8.72 6.70 -12.80
N ASN A 129 8.39 7.10 -11.57
CA ASN A 129 9.33 7.69 -10.62
C ASN A 129 10.01 6.65 -9.71
N LEU A 130 9.65 5.35 -9.83
CA LEU A 130 10.15 4.31 -8.95
C LEU A 130 11.65 4.09 -9.16
N THR A 131 12.42 4.15 -8.07
CA THR A 131 13.88 3.98 -8.04
C THR A 131 14.34 2.88 -7.09
N SER A 132 13.45 2.38 -6.22
CA SER A 132 13.74 1.27 -5.32
C SER A 132 12.52 0.36 -5.19
N LEU A 133 12.73 -0.93 -5.43
CA LEU A 133 11.71 -1.98 -5.31
C LEU A 133 12.26 -3.15 -4.50
N HIS A 134 11.63 -3.43 -3.38
CA HIS A 134 11.85 -4.63 -2.58
C HIS A 134 10.55 -5.44 -2.54
N CYS A 135 10.43 -6.47 -3.38
CA CYS A 135 9.27 -7.35 -3.47
C CYS A 135 9.64 -8.83 -3.32
N TYR A 136 10.80 -9.11 -2.70
CA TYR A 136 11.26 -10.47 -2.46
C TYR A 136 10.34 -11.22 -1.48
N ASN A 137 10.45 -12.56 -1.45
CA ASN A 137 9.65 -13.43 -0.58
C ASN A 137 8.13 -13.16 -0.70
N ASN A 138 7.63 -13.24 -1.93
CA ASN A 138 6.21 -13.18 -2.24
C ASN A 138 5.79 -14.42 -3.05
N GLN A 139 4.58 -14.43 -3.57
CA GLN A 139 4.05 -15.50 -4.41
C GLN A 139 3.86 -15.03 -5.86
N LEU A 140 4.68 -14.06 -6.30
CA LEU A 140 4.53 -13.45 -7.62
C LEU A 140 4.60 -14.49 -8.74
N GLN A 141 3.62 -14.43 -9.63
CA GLN A 141 3.56 -15.11 -10.90
C GLN A 141 3.74 -14.12 -12.05
N CYS A 142 3.47 -12.84 -11.78
CA CYS A 142 3.60 -11.73 -12.70
C CYS A 142 4.24 -10.52 -12.01
N LEU A 143 5.25 -9.96 -12.64
CA LEU A 143 5.88 -8.69 -12.25
C LEU A 143 6.15 -7.86 -13.50
N ASN A 144 5.51 -6.70 -13.59
CA ASN A 144 5.75 -5.73 -14.66
C ASN A 144 6.37 -4.46 -14.06
N VAL A 145 7.61 -4.20 -14.44
CA VAL A 145 8.35 -2.97 -14.08
C VAL A 145 8.72 -2.14 -15.32
N LYS A 146 8.05 -2.39 -16.45
CA LYS A 146 8.20 -1.63 -17.69
C LYS A 146 7.52 -0.27 -17.55
N ASN A 147 8.20 0.64 -16.87
CA ASN A 147 7.69 1.95 -16.47
C ASN A 147 8.43 3.12 -17.14
N GLY A 148 9.35 2.84 -18.07
CA GLY A 148 10.16 3.84 -18.77
C GLY A 148 11.39 4.32 -17.98
N ASN A 149 11.69 3.77 -16.79
CA ASN A 149 12.71 4.29 -15.87
C ASN A 149 13.65 3.22 -15.27
N ASN A 150 13.75 2.06 -15.89
CA ASN A 150 14.53 0.94 -15.32
C ASN A 150 15.99 1.29 -15.00
N THR A 151 16.59 2.22 -15.75
CA THR A 151 17.98 2.64 -15.53
C THR A 151 18.19 3.51 -14.29
N ALA A 152 17.12 4.03 -13.68
CA ALA A 152 17.17 4.83 -12.47
C ALA A 152 17.05 3.98 -11.17
N PHE A 153 16.80 2.68 -11.29
CA PHE A 153 16.71 1.83 -10.11
C PHE A 153 18.05 1.72 -9.39
N SER A 154 18.08 2.15 -8.15
CA SER A 154 19.21 2.01 -7.21
C SER A 154 19.11 0.72 -6.37
N GLY A 155 17.92 0.14 -6.25
CA GLY A 155 17.66 -1.10 -5.54
C GLY A 155 16.57 -1.91 -6.22
N PHE A 156 16.86 -3.16 -6.61
CA PHE A 156 15.90 -4.09 -7.19
C PHE A 156 16.07 -5.48 -6.58
N PHE A 157 15.08 -5.91 -5.79
CA PHE A 157 15.12 -7.18 -5.07
C PHE A 157 13.79 -7.92 -5.26
N ALA A 158 13.80 -9.00 -6.05
CA ALA A 158 12.64 -9.81 -6.38
C ALA A 158 12.87 -11.33 -6.19
N ASN A 159 13.95 -11.69 -5.47
CA ASN A 159 14.23 -13.09 -5.12
C ASN A 159 13.15 -13.68 -4.20
N GLY A 160 13.12 -15.01 -4.04
CA GLY A 160 12.11 -15.67 -3.20
C GLY A 160 10.70 -15.75 -3.82
N ASN A 161 10.54 -15.33 -5.08
CA ASN A 161 9.29 -15.49 -5.84
C ASN A 161 9.39 -16.73 -6.74
N PHE A 162 9.18 -17.92 -6.18
CA PHE A 162 9.46 -19.19 -6.84
C PHE A 162 8.59 -19.51 -8.06
N ASN A 163 7.45 -18.83 -8.21
CA ASN A 163 6.54 -18.99 -9.37
C ASN A 163 6.75 -17.92 -10.44
N LEU A 164 7.68 -16.97 -10.23
CA LEU A 164 7.97 -15.90 -11.18
C LEU A 164 8.99 -16.38 -12.21
N SER A 165 8.53 -16.57 -13.44
CA SER A 165 9.36 -17.03 -14.55
C SER A 165 9.87 -15.90 -15.45
N CYS A 166 9.13 -14.76 -15.48
CA CYS A 166 9.43 -13.63 -16.35
C CYS A 166 9.11 -12.31 -15.63
N ILE A 167 10.03 -11.34 -15.73
CA ILE A 167 9.83 -9.95 -15.31
C ILE A 167 9.79 -9.08 -16.57
N GLU A 168 8.71 -8.31 -16.72
CA GLU A 168 8.59 -7.40 -17.86
C GLU A 168 9.33 -6.09 -17.57
N VAL A 169 10.23 -5.70 -18.49
CA VAL A 169 11.20 -4.60 -18.33
C VAL A 169 11.27 -3.72 -19.57
N ASP A 170 11.85 -2.52 -19.45
CA ASP A 170 12.11 -1.62 -20.56
C ASP A 170 13.29 -2.09 -21.44
N ASP A 171 14.36 -2.57 -20.81
CA ASP A 171 15.62 -3.00 -21.44
C ASP A 171 16.13 -4.28 -20.79
N VAL A 172 16.06 -5.37 -21.54
CA VAL A 172 16.51 -6.71 -21.11
C VAL A 172 18.00 -6.74 -20.85
N ASN A 173 18.80 -6.05 -21.68
CA ASN A 173 20.26 -6.07 -21.53
C ASN A 173 20.69 -5.36 -20.25
N TYR A 174 20.11 -4.18 -19.99
CA TYR A 174 20.36 -3.44 -18.76
C TYR A 174 19.95 -4.26 -17.54
N SER A 175 18.73 -4.79 -17.53
CA SER A 175 18.16 -5.52 -16.38
C SER A 175 18.96 -6.79 -16.07
N THR A 176 19.39 -7.53 -17.11
CA THR A 176 20.17 -8.76 -16.94
C THR A 176 21.54 -8.48 -16.27
N VAL A 177 22.15 -7.34 -16.55
CA VAL A 177 23.47 -6.99 -16.00
C VAL A 177 23.35 -6.41 -14.59
N ASN A 178 22.32 -5.62 -14.33
CA ASN A 178 22.25 -4.80 -13.13
C ASN A 178 21.35 -5.38 -12.03
N TRP A 179 20.36 -6.21 -12.38
CA TRP A 179 19.40 -6.75 -11.42
C TRP A 179 19.64 -8.24 -11.16
N THR A 180 20.50 -8.53 -10.20
CA THR A 180 20.93 -9.91 -9.91
C THR A 180 20.17 -10.57 -8.77
N SER A 181 19.40 -9.80 -7.99
CA SER A 181 18.58 -10.31 -6.87
C SER A 181 17.20 -10.78 -7.34
N ILE A 182 17.20 -11.82 -8.19
CA ILE A 182 16.01 -12.49 -8.71
C ILE A 182 16.11 -13.99 -8.45
N ALA A 183 14.99 -14.72 -8.56
CA ALA A 183 15.01 -16.18 -8.44
C ALA A 183 15.66 -16.82 -9.69
N ALA A 184 16.35 -17.95 -9.51
CA ALA A 184 17.17 -18.57 -10.55
C ALA A 184 16.39 -18.98 -11.82
N GLN A 185 15.09 -19.22 -11.71
CA GLN A 185 14.23 -19.57 -12.83
C GLN A 185 13.68 -18.35 -13.58
N THR A 186 13.92 -17.13 -13.05
CA THR A 186 13.35 -15.89 -13.58
C THR A 186 14.20 -15.34 -14.71
N SER A 187 13.57 -14.87 -15.78
CA SER A 187 14.19 -14.15 -16.88
C SER A 187 13.56 -12.79 -17.08
N PHE A 188 14.24 -11.90 -17.80
CA PHE A 188 13.70 -10.60 -18.21
C PHE A 188 13.19 -10.64 -19.65
N SER A 189 12.15 -9.90 -19.94
CA SER A 189 11.60 -9.71 -21.29
C SER A 189 10.94 -8.35 -21.43
N GLU A 190 10.94 -7.77 -22.63
CA GLU A 190 10.14 -6.57 -22.93
C GLU A 190 8.65 -6.92 -23.12
N ASN A 191 8.32 -8.21 -23.21
CA ASN A 191 6.95 -8.72 -23.26
C ASN A 191 6.93 -10.15 -22.69
N CYS A 192 6.43 -10.30 -21.48
CA CYS A 192 6.30 -11.60 -20.83
C CYS A 192 5.04 -12.39 -21.27
N ASN A 193 4.17 -11.82 -22.11
CA ASN A 193 2.87 -12.38 -22.47
C ASN A 193 1.99 -12.74 -21.26
N ASN A 194 2.20 -12.06 -20.14
CA ASN A 194 1.39 -12.20 -18.93
C ASN A 194 0.58 -10.93 -18.76
N ASP A 195 -0.68 -11.08 -18.41
CA ASP A 195 -1.47 -9.95 -17.95
C ASP A 195 -1.20 -9.76 -16.43
N CYS A 196 -0.30 -8.81 -16.10
CA CYS A 196 -0.10 -8.37 -14.73
C CYS A 196 -1.19 -7.40 -14.24
N SER A 197 -2.29 -7.26 -14.98
CA SER A 197 -3.45 -6.60 -14.41
C SER A 197 -3.79 -7.36 -13.13
N SER A 198 -3.80 -6.65 -11.99
CA SER A 198 -4.35 -7.22 -10.78
C SER A 198 -5.72 -7.78 -11.18
N SER A 199 -5.88 -9.10 -11.05
CA SER A 199 -7.22 -9.65 -11.11
C SER A 199 -7.93 -9.05 -9.89
N THR A 200 -8.46 -7.85 -10.04
CA THR A 200 -9.61 -7.45 -9.27
C THR A 200 -10.58 -8.57 -9.55
N ALA A 201 -10.66 -9.52 -8.61
CA ALA A 201 -11.75 -10.46 -8.61
C ALA A 201 -12.96 -9.57 -8.87
N ALA A 202 -13.57 -9.76 -10.05
CA ALA A 202 -14.71 -8.98 -10.43
C ALA A 202 -15.65 -9.05 -9.23
N ILE A 203 -15.78 -7.94 -8.53
CA ILE A 203 -16.93 -7.75 -7.67
C ILE A 203 -18.04 -7.79 -8.71
N SER A 204 -18.59 -8.99 -8.92
CA SER A 204 -19.83 -9.10 -9.63
C SER A 204 -20.75 -8.16 -8.87
N GLU A 205 -21.14 -7.07 -9.50
CA GLU A 205 -22.24 -6.25 -9.02
C GLU A 205 -23.37 -7.23 -8.72
N ILE A 206 -23.50 -7.59 -7.46
CA ILE A 206 -24.75 -8.13 -6.98
C ILE A 206 -25.68 -6.95 -7.12
N THR A 207 -26.38 -6.89 -8.25
CA THR A 207 -27.59 -6.09 -8.39
C THR A 207 -28.60 -6.66 -7.39
N THR A 208 -28.45 -6.28 -6.13
CA THR A 208 -29.47 -6.50 -5.14
C THR A 208 -30.61 -5.58 -5.50
N SER A 209 -31.66 -6.20 -6.04
CA SER A 209 -32.98 -5.58 -6.13
C SER A 209 -33.25 -4.86 -4.81
N LYS A 210 -33.69 -3.60 -4.94
CA LYS A 210 -34.11 -2.72 -3.85
C LYS A 210 -35.10 -3.43 -2.93
N ASN A 211 -34.63 -3.98 -1.82
CA ASN A 211 -35.45 -4.17 -0.64
C ASN A 211 -35.03 -3.08 0.34
N LEU A 212 -35.91 -2.10 0.54
CA LEU A 212 -35.80 -1.13 1.61
C LEU A 212 -35.65 -1.88 2.92
N ILE A 213 -34.46 -1.78 3.53
CA ILE A 213 -34.26 -2.19 4.92
C ILE A 213 -34.63 -0.97 5.75
N HIS A 214 -35.76 -1.04 6.45
CA HIS A 214 -36.06 -0.09 7.51
C HIS A 214 -35.06 -0.29 8.65
N ILE A 215 -34.22 0.69 8.88
CA ILE A 215 -33.37 0.75 10.05
C ILE A 215 -34.23 1.30 11.19
N HIS A 216 -34.65 0.41 12.08
CA HIS A 216 -35.20 0.84 13.38
C HIS A 216 -34.03 1.32 14.25
N ASP A 217 -34.19 2.48 14.89
CA ASP A 217 -33.24 2.92 15.88
C ASP A 217 -33.24 1.96 17.08
N MET A 218 -32.14 1.91 17.81
CA MET A 218 -31.99 1.00 18.95
C MET A 218 -32.93 1.32 20.14
N MET A 219 -33.90 2.19 19.98
CA MET A 219 -34.91 2.60 20.98
C MET A 219 -36.33 2.21 20.62
N GLY A 220 -36.58 1.51 19.51
CA GLY A 220 -37.90 0.91 19.21
C GLY A 220 -39.02 1.91 19.01
N ARG A 221 -38.75 3.09 18.44
CA ARG A 221 -39.77 4.07 18.09
C ARG A 221 -40.04 4.04 16.58
N GLU A 222 -41.35 3.91 16.26
CA GLU A 222 -41.89 4.06 14.91
C GLU A 222 -41.68 5.48 14.37
#